data_dacfc90df67751692ee7969081cd07a3
#
_entry.id   dacfc90df67751692ee7969081cd07a3
#
_cell.length_a   1.000
_cell.length_b   1.000
_cell.length_c   1.000
_cell.angle_alpha   90.00
_cell.angle_beta   90.00
_cell.angle_gamma   90.00
#
_symmetry.space_group_name_H-M   'P 1'
#
loop_
_entity.id
_entity.type
_entity.pdbx_description
1 polymer ?
#
loop_
_entity_poly.entity_id
_entity_poly.type
_entity_poly.pdbx_seq_one_letter_code
_entity_poly.pdbx_strand_id
1 'polypeptide(L)'
;VTLNIFTIVLDGAPWIGAQFAELCRLKHDWHWSIVEGASMAVKDTAWMGNQQGKVSHDGTNQLLSALASHPRITVNSKPEWGGKTEMINAALTAFEKDGILLQMDSDEIWTADQMRRLNAIFSANPEYNTVKVKMDYMLGPNVISTSSNGYGNRSNEWVRAWRYSVGLWMECHEPPVFNGNRGRVCERDEAESILGPILHMAWVTPQQVAYKQRIYRGGYENACEQWEALQSNTKWPVKDLKTFLPWVGNGASADLLFKS
;
A
#
# COMPACT_ATOMS: atom_id res chain seq x y z
N VAL A 1 3.09 -13.98 -17.74
CA VAL A 1 3.59 -14.26 -16.39
C VAL A 1 2.46 -14.04 -15.41
N THR A 2 2.27 -14.95 -14.44
CA THR A 2 1.22 -14.84 -13.41
C THR A 2 1.54 -13.66 -12.47
N LEU A 3 0.54 -12.88 -12.13
CA LEU A 3 0.65 -11.82 -11.12
C LEU A 3 0.07 -12.32 -9.79
N ASN A 4 0.94 -12.59 -8.84
CA ASN A 4 0.62 -12.99 -7.49
C ASN A 4 0.53 -11.73 -6.62
N ILE A 5 -0.63 -11.40 -6.10
CA ILE A 5 -0.88 -10.16 -5.38
C ILE A 5 -1.17 -10.48 -3.92
N PHE A 6 -0.53 -9.80 -2.99
CA PHE A 6 -0.90 -9.90 -1.60
C PHE A 6 -1.30 -8.56 -1.00
N THR A 7 -2.27 -8.61 -0.10
CA THR A 7 -2.74 -7.48 0.70
C THR A 7 -2.88 -7.93 2.15
N ILE A 8 -2.35 -7.15 3.07
CA ILE A 8 -2.64 -7.29 4.49
C ILE A 8 -3.56 -6.14 4.91
N VAL A 9 -4.61 -6.43 5.67
CA VAL A 9 -5.65 -5.43 5.94
C VAL A 9 -6.26 -5.55 7.33
N LEU A 10 -6.55 -4.39 7.90
CA LEU A 10 -7.52 -4.16 8.95
C LEU A 10 -8.17 -2.80 8.67
N ASP A 11 -9.51 -2.78 8.54
CA ASP A 11 -10.27 -1.58 8.17
C ASP A 11 -9.82 -0.98 6.81
N GLY A 12 -9.95 -1.75 5.73
CA GLY A 12 -9.49 -1.40 4.38
C GLY A 12 -10.58 -0.94 3.40
N ALA A 13 -11.85 -0.94 3.79
CA ALA A 13 -12.90 -0.36 2.95
C ALA A 13 -12.73 1.18 2.92
N PRO A 14 -13.02 1.85 1.80
CA PRO A 14 -13.70 1.38 0.59
C PRO A 14 -12.76 0.90 -0.55
N TRP A 15 -11.44 1.00 -0.38
CA TRP A 15 -10.48 0.89 -1.49
C TRP A 15 -10.34 -0.52 -2.07
N ILE A 16 -10.55 -1.57 -1.26
CA ILE A 16 -10.50 -2.98 -1.72
C ILE A 16 -11.46 -3.23 -2.88
N GLY A 17 -12.64 -2.61 -2.87
CA GLY A 17 -13.59 -2.73 -3.98
C GLY A 17 -13.07 -2.10 -5.28
N ALA A 18 -12.38 -0.97 -5.19
CA ALA A 18 -11.75 -0.32 -6.34
C ALA A 18 -10.57 -1.15 -6.87
N GLN A 19 -9.75 -1.73 -6.00
CA GLN A 19 -8.68 -2.64 -6.37
C GLN A 19 -9.23 -3.86 -7.12
N PHE A 20 -10.29 -4.48 -6.61
CA PHE A 20 -10.94 -5.61 -7.29
C PHE A 20 -11.47 -5.23 -8.67
N ALA A 21 -12.07 -4.07 -8.82
CA ALA A 21 -12.54 -3.59 -10.11
C ALA A 21 -11.41 -3.45 -11.14
N GLU A 22 -10.22 -3.01 -10.72
CA GLU A 22 -9.05 -2.94 -11.60
C GLU A 22 -8.51 -4.33 -11.94
N LEU A 23 -8.50 -5.26 -10.98
CA LEU A 23 -8.11 -6.66 -11.24
C LEU A 23 -9.04 -7.35 -12.24
N CYS A 24 -10.33 -7.10 -12.20
CA CYS A 24 -11.29 -7.64 -13.16
C CYS A 24 -11.06 -7.14 -14.61
N ARG A 25 -10.35 -6.02 -14.79
CA ARG A 25 -9.95 -5.49 -16.11
C ARG A 25 -8.69 -6.15 -16.68
N LEU A 26 -7.96 -6.90 -15.84
CA LEU A 26 -6.76 -7.61 -16.29
C LEU A 26 -7.12 -8.84 -17.12
N LYS A 27 -6.49 -8.93 -18.29
CA LYS A 27 -6.57 -10.13 -19.16
C LYS A 27 -5.50 -11.17 -18.84
N HIS A 28 -4.52 -10.82 -17.99
CA HIS A 28 -3.47 -11.72 -17.55
C HIS A 28 -3.97 -12.65 -16.44
N ASP A 29 -3.25 -13.73 -16.24
CA ASP A 29 -3.46 -14.60 -15.08
C ASP A 29 -3.02 -13.85 -13.80
N TRP A 30 -3.87 -13.85 -12.79
CA TRP A 30 -3.59 -13.24 -11.50
C TRP A 30 -4.23 -14.03 -10.38
N HIS A 31 -3.62 -13.94 -9.21
CA HIS A 31 -4.16 -14.46 -7.95
C HIS A 31 -3.98 -13.41 -6.86
N TRP A 32 -5.02 -13.14 -6.11
CA TRP A 32 -5.00 -12.18 -5.01
C TRP A 32 -5.20 -12.87 -3.67
N SER A 33 -4.20 -12.83 -2.82
CA SER A 33 -4.25 -13.34 -1.44
C SER A 33 -4.39 -12.17 -0.46
N ILE A 34 -5.48 -12.17 0.30
CA ILE A 34 -5.81 -11.12 1.26
C ILE A 34 -5.75 -11.73 2.65
N VAL A 35 -4.97 -11.10 3.54
CA VAL A 35 -4.85 -11.50 4.93
C VAL A 35 -5.41 -10.41 5.83
N GLU A 36 -6.45 -10.75 6.57
CA GLU A 36 -7.21 -9.81 7.40
C GLU A 36 -7.00 -10.08 8.88
N GLY A 37 -6.93 -9.03 9.67
CA GLY A 37 -6.90 -9.05 11.12
C GLY A 37 -5.89 -8.08 11.73
N ALA A 38 -5.90 -7.99 13.05
CA ALA A 38 -5.02 -7.10 13.78
C ALA A 38 -3.57 -7.61 13.77
N SER A 39 -2.65 -6.74 13.39
CA SER A 39 -1.21 -6.97 13.52
C SER A 39 -0.71 -6.46 14.86
N MET A 40 0.01 -7.28 15.59
CA MET A 40 0.67 -6.85 16.82
C MET A 40 1.89 -5.98 16.49
N ALA A 41 2.14 -4.95 17.30
CA ALA A 41 3.34 -4.13 17.20
C ALA A 41 4.55 -4.97 17.62
N VAL A 42 5.36 -5.34 16.66
CA VAL A 42 6.58 -6.10 16.83
C VAL A 42 7.75 -5.36 16.20
N LYS A 43 8.92 -5.97 16.16
CA LYS A 43 10.16 -5.32 15.72
C LYS A 43 10.09 -4.67 14.34
N ASP A 44 9.37 -5.25 13.42
CA ASP A 44 9.21 -4.78 12.03
C ASP A 44 8.20 -3.64 11.86
N THR A 45 7.46 -3.28 12.91
CA THR A 45 6.49 -2.17 12.91
C THR A 45 6.48 -1.42 14.24
N ALA A 46 7.64 -1.22 14.84
CA ALA A 46 7.78 -0.61 16.16
C ALA A 46 7.28 0.85 16.26
N TRP A 47 7.17 1.57 15.13
CA TRP A 47 6.61 2.92 15.02
C TRP A 47 5.07 2.94 15.19
N MET A 48 4.42 1.80 15.10
CA MET A 48 2.99 1.61 15.26
C MET A 48 2.67 1.03 16.64
N GLY A 49 1.56 1.41 17.23
CA GLY A 49 1.00 0.72 18.40
C GLY A 49 0.33 -0.60 18.01
N ASN A 50 0.02 -1.44 18.99
CA ASN A 50 -0.81 -2.60 18.76
C ASN A 50 -2.18 -2.16 18.23
N GLN A 51 -2.64 -2.80 17.17
CA GLN A 51 -3.96 -2.53 16.64
C GLN A 51 -5.01 -3.00 17.65
N GLN A 52 -5.93 -2.09 17.97
CA GLN A 52 -7.08 -2.41 18.80
C GLN A 52 -8.24 -2.81 17.91
N GLY A 53 -9.00 -3.80 18.34
CA GLY A 53 -10.04 -4.39 17.50
C GLY A 53 -9.45 -5.54 16.67
N LYS A 54 -9.93 -6.71 16.92
CA LYS A 54 -9.38 -7.95 16.34
C LYS A 54 -9.94 -8.26 14.96
N VAL A 55 -10.93 -7.51 14.53
CA VAL A 55 -11.60 -7.66 13.22
C VAL A 55 -11.96 -6.29 12.68
N SER A 56 -12.08 -6.19 11.38
CA SER A 56 -12.48 -4.95 10.71
C SER A 56 -13.93 -4.55 11.01
N HIS A 57 -14.14 -3.24 11.21
CA HIS A 57 -15.46 -2.68 11.60
C HIS A 57 -16.07 -1.74 10.55
N ASP A 58 -15.38 -1.50 9.44
CA ASP A 58 -15.72 -0.53 8.40
C ASP A 58 -16.43 -1.13 7.17
N GLY A 59 -16.84 -2.40 7.24
CA GLY A 59 -17.43 -3.12 6.11
C GLY A 59 -16.45 -4.02 5.35
N THR A 60 -15.17 -4.00 5.70
CA THR A 60 -14.14 -4.85 5.08
C THR A 60 -14.50 -6.33 5.15
N ASN A 61 -14.95 -6.83 6.31
CA ASN A 61 -15.29 -8.25 6.47
C ASN A 61 -16.40 -8.71 5.53
N GLN A 62 -17.45 -7.90 5.34
CA GLN A 62 -18.53 -8.21 4.42
C GLN A 62 -18.03 -8.27 2.98
N LEU A 63 -17.18 -7.33 2.60
CA LEU A 63 -16.57 -7.28 1.28
C LEU A 63 -15.66 -8.50 1.04
N LEU A 64 -14.80 -8.84 2.00
CA LEU A 64 -13.90 -9.99 1.90
C LEU A 64 -14.67 -11.31 1.83
N SER A 65 -15.77 -11.44 2.58
CA SER A 65 -16.66 -12.61 2.49
C SER A 65 -17.27 -12.78 1.10
N ALA A 66 -17.66 -11.68 0.46
CA ALA A 66 -18.14 -11.70 -0.92
C ALA A 66 -17.04 -12.06 -1.92
N LEU A 67 -15.84 -11.50 -1.75
CA LEU A 67 -14.69 -11.76 -2.61
C LEU A 67 -14.14 -13.18 -2.50
N ALA A 68 -14.27 -13.82 -1.34
CA ALA A 68 -13.78 -15.19 -1.10
C ALA A 68 -14.43 -16.25 -2.01
N SER A 69 -15.58 -15.95 -2.62
CA SER A 69 -16.21 -16.83 -3.62
C SER A 69 -15.55 -16.78 -5.00
N HIS A 70 -14.69 -15.79 -5.26
CA HIS A 70 -14.05 -15.63 -6.55
C HIS A 70 -12.86 -16.61 -6.69
N PRO A 71 -12.73 -17.38 -7.80
CA PRO A 71 -11.75 -18.47 -7.93
C PRO A 71 -10.28 -18.01 -7.94
N ARG A 72 -10.03 -16.73 -8.10
CA ARG A 72 -8.67 -16.13 -8.10
C ARG A 72 -8.37 -15.39 -6.81
N ILE A 73 -9.20 -15.52 -5.79
CA ILE A 73 -9.02 -14.79 -4.52
C ILE A 73 -8.96 -15.79 -3.37
N THR A 74 -7.95 -15.66 -2.54
CA THR A 74 -7.84 -16.37 -1.27
C THR A 74 -7.94 -15.35 -0.14
N VAL A 75 -8.83 -15.57 0.80
CA VAL A 75 -8.98 -14.77 2.01
C VAL A 75 -8.60 -15.59 3.22
N ASN A 76 -7.68 -15.10 4.02
CA ASN A 76 -7.27 -15.69 5.28
C ASN A 76 -7.49 -14.67 6.41
N SER A 77 -8.47 -14.91 7.26
CA SER A 77 -8.84 -14.02 8.36
C SER A 77 -8.65 -14.69 9.70
N LYS A 78 -7.98 -13.99 10.61
CA LYS A 78 -7.97 -14.35 12.04
C LYS A 78 -7.92 -13.09 12.89
N PRO A 79 -8.38 -13.14 14.15
CA PRO A 79 -8.47 -11.95 14.99
C PRO A 79 -7.14 -11.25 15.21
N GLU A 80 -6.03 -11.99 15.27
CA GLU A 80 -4.73 -11.45 15.65
C GLU A 80 -3.59 -12.20 14.98
N TRP A 81 -2.59 -11.44 14.53
CA TRP A 81 -1.36 -11.91 13.91
C TRP A 81 -0.16 -11.43 14.72
N GLY A 82 0.89 -12.22 14.78
CA GLY A 82 2.12 -11.87 15.50
C GLY A 82 2.86 -10.66 14.93
N GLY A 83 2.54 -10.25 13.69
CA GLY A 83 3.09 -9.08 13.01
C GLY A 83 2.79 -9.09 11.52
N LYS A 84 3.13 -8.01 10.83
CA LYS A 84 2.92 -7.87 9.39
C LYS A 84 3.71 -8.93 8.59
N THR A 85 4.92 -9.26 9.00
CA THR A 85 5.72 -10.32 8.36
C THR A 85 5.00 -11.67 8.39
N GLU A 86 4.35 -12.02 9.52
CA GLU A 86 3.55 -13.24 9.61
C GLU A 86 2.35 -13.19 8.67
N MET A 87 1.64 -12.06 8.61
CA MET A 87 0.51 -11.87 7.70
C MET A 87 0.92 -12.06 6.24
N ILE A 88 2.04 -11.45 5.84
CA ILE A 88 2.53 -11.56 4.47
C ILE A 88 2.93 -13.00 4.16
N ASN A 89 3.66 -13.68 5.05
CA ASN A 89 4.03 -15.07 4.84
C ASN A 89 2.79 -15.99 4.75
N ALA A 90 1.74 -15.71 5.51
CA ALA A 90 0.47 -16.40 5.37
C ALA A 90 -0.19 -16.15 3.99
N ALA A 91 -0.08 -14.91 3.45
CA ALA A 91 -0.57 -14.63 2.11
C ALA A 91 0.19 -15.40 1.03
N LEU A 92 1.51 -15.52 1.17
CA LEU A 92 2.37 -16.21 0.18
C LEU A 92 2.07 -17.70 0.05
N THR A 93 1.51 -18.34 1.08
CA THR A 93 1.15 -19.77 1.02
C THR A 93 0.05 -20.10 0.01
N ALA A 94 -0.69 -19.07 -0.45
CA ALA A 94 -1.75 -19.26 -1.44
C ALA A 94 -1.23 -19.30 -2.88
N PHE A 95 0.04 -18.98 -3.14
CA PHE A 95 0.58 -18.87 -4.49
C PHE A 95 1.30 -20.16 -4.91
N GLU A 96 0.73 -20.81 -5.92
CA GLU A 96 1.20 -22.11 -6.44
C GLU A 96 2.06 -21.98 -7.70
N LYS A 97 2.20 -20.77 -8.26
CA LYS A 97 2.91 -20.52 -9.52
C LYS A 97 3.95 -19.44 -9.36
N ASP A 98 5.11 -19.69 -9.97
CA ASP A 98 6.11 -18.65 -10.19
C ASP A 98 5.55 -17.49 -10.99
N GLY A 99 6.10 -16.30 -10.79
CA GLY A 99 5.62 -15.12 -11.49
C GLY A 99 6.16 -13.81 -10.98
N ILE A 100 5.28 -12.84 -10.86
CA ILE A 100 5.55 -11.55 -10.22
C ILE A 100 4.76 -11.51 -8.91
N LEU A 101 5.42 -11.18 -7.82
CA LEU A 101 4.78 -10.85 -6.55
C LEU A 101 4.54 -9.35 -6.52
N LEU A 102 3.32 -8.92 -6.24
CA LEU A 102 2.94 -7.53 -6.06
C LEU A 102 2.39 -7.33 -4.65
N GLN A 103 3.01 -6.45 -3.87
CA GLN A 103 2.39 -5.91 -2.67
C GLN A 103 1.42 -4.80 -3.09
N MET A 104 0.17 -4.93 -2.70
CA MET A 104 -0.86 -3.93 -2.89
C MET A 104 -1.50 -3.65 -1.53
N ASP A 105 -1.08 -2.56 -0.88
CA ASP A 105 -1.67 -2.20 0.41
C ASP A 105 -3.13 -1.80 0.23
N SER A 106 -3.95 -1.98 1.26
CA SER A 106 -5.40 -1.80 1.14
C SER A 106 -5.85 -0.39 0.74
N ASP A 107 -4.97 0.59 0.89
CA ASP A 107 -5.18 2.00 0.51
C ASP A 107 -4.35 2.43 -0.73
N GLU A 108 -3.83 1.48 -1.51
CA GLU A 108 -3.15 1.74 -2.79
C GLU A 108 -4.05 1.39 -3.97
N ILE A 109 -4.07 2.24 -4.98
CA ILE A 109 -4.80 1.97 -6.23
C ILE A 109 -3.81 1.73 -7.37
N TRP A 110 -3.75 0.49 -7.80
CA TRP A 110 -3.05 0.06 -8.99
C TRP A 110 -4.04 -0.09 -10.14
N THR A 111 -3.85 0.65 -11.19
CA THR A 111 -4.69 0.48 -12.39
C THR A 111 -4.32 -0.80 -13.15
N ALA A 112 -5.27 -1.36 -13.87
CA ALA A 112 -5.01 -2.50 -14.75
C ALA A 112 -3.90 -2.20 -15.78
N ASP A 113 -3.76 -0.94 -16.21
CA ASP A 113 -2.70 -0.53 -17.12
C ASP A 113 -1.32 -0.56 -16.45
N GLN A 114 -1.22 -0.04 -15.24
CA GLN A 114 0.02 -0.11 -14.46
C GLN A 114 0.45 -1.56 -14.19
N MET A 115 -0.48 -2.43 -13.82
CA MET A 115 -0.19 -3.86 -13.62
C MET A 115 0.25 -4.55 -14.91
N ARG A 116 -0.32 -4.18 -16.07
CA ARG A 116 0.16 -4.68 -17.37
C ARG A 116 1.57 -4.21 -17.71
N ARG A 117 1.88 -2.94 -17.43
CA ARG A 117 3.22 -2.36 -17.64
C ARG A 117 4.24 -2.96 -16.67
N LEU A 118 3.86 -3.23 -15.42
CA LEU A 118 4.70 -3.94 -14.47
C LEU A 118 5.11 -5.33 -15.01
N ASN A 119 4.15 -6.07 -15.55
CA ASN A 119 4.43 -7.36 -16.20
C ASN A 119 5.41 -7.20 -17.38
N ALA A 120 5.26 -6.12 -18.17
CA ALA A 120 6.16 -5.85 -19.28
C ALA A 120 7.60 -5.51 -18.80
N ILE A 121 7.77 -4.77 -17.71
CA ILE A 121 9.08 -4.50 -17.09
C ILE A 121 9.82 -5.81 -16.81
N PHE A 122 9.19 -6.72 -16.06
CA PHE A 122 9.81 -8.00 -15.71
C PHE A 122 10.03 -8.93 -16.92
N SER A 123 9.16 -8.86 -17.92
CA SER A 123 9.28 -9.68 -19.13
C SER A 123 10.42 -9.22 -20.03
N ALA A 124 10.60 -7.91 -20.15
CA ALA A 124 11.64 -7.33 -20.99
C ALA A 124 13.03 -7.35 -20.32
N ASN A 125 13.08 -7.42 -19.00
CA ASN A 125 14.33 -7.33 -18.23
C ASN A 125 14.44 -8.53 -17.26
N PRO A 126 14.92 -9.68 -17.72
CA PRO A 126 15.01 -10.88 -16.90
C PRO A 126 15.95 -10.73 -15.70
N GLU A 127 16.87 -9.77 -15.73
CA GLU A 127 17.79 -9.45 -14.64
C GLU A 127 17.14 -8.67 -13.49
N TYR A 128 15.99 -8.02 -13.69
CA TYR A 128 15.29 -7.35 -12.62
C TYR A 128 14.61 -8.34 -11.68
N ASN A 129 14.95 -8.27 -10.41
CA ASN A 129 14.30 -9.03 -9.35
C ASN A 129 13.31 -8.21 -8.55
N THR A 130 13.42 -6.89 -8.63
CA THR A 130 12.67 -5.97 -7.74
C THR A 130 12.34 -4.70 -8.51
N VAL A 131 11.14 -4.15 -8.27
CA VAL A 131 10.72 -2.86 -8.81
C VAL A 131 10.33 -1.94 -7.66
N LYS A 132 10.95 -0.75 -7.61
CA LYS A 132 10.53 0.38 -6.77
C LYS A 132 9.56 1.25 -7.52
N VAL A 133 8.53 1.72 -6.85
CA VAL A 133 7.51 2.58 -7.48
C VAL A 133 7.46 3.95 -6.81
N LYS A 134 7.03 4.96 -7.55
CA LYS A 134 6.66 6.25 -6.98
C LYS A 134 5.21 6.20 -6.53
N MET A 135 4.92 6.88 -5.43
CA MET A 135 3.56 7.02 -4.93
C MET A 135 3.14 8.47 -4.89
N ASP A 136 1.94 8.73 -5.36
CA ASP A 136 1.26 10.00 -5.17
C ASP A 136 0.33 9.88 -3.96
N TYR A 137 0.67 10.58 -2.89
CA TYR A 137 -0.09 10.54 -1.64
C TYR A 137 -1.27 11.47 -1.67
N MET A 138 -2.46 10.90 -1.50
CA MET A 138 -3.68 11.65 -1.24
C MET A 138 -3.74 12.03 0.24
N LEU A 139 -3.87 13.31 0.49
CA LEU A 139 -3.94 13.92 1.83
C LEU A 139 -5.35 14.45 2.14
N GLY A 140 -6.28 14.17 1.27
CA GLY A 140 -7.69 14.52 1.34
C GLY A 140 -8.40 14.08 0.08
N PRO A 141 -9.73 14.24 -0.02
CA PRO A 141 -10.49 13.88 -1.21
C PRO A 141 -10.01 14.59 -2.49
N ASN A 142 -9.47 15.80 -2.34
CA ASN A 142 -8.96 16.63 -3.45
C ASN A 142 -7.57 17.23 -3.15
N VAL A 143 -6.82 16.69 -2.19
CA VAL A 143 -5.50 17.20 -1.80
C VAL A 143 -4.46 16.13 -2.06
N ILE A 144 -3.43 16.47 -2.82
CA ILE A 144 -2.32 15.58 -3.16
C ILE A 144 -0.99 16.19 -2.70
N SER A 145 -0.09 15.35 -2.21
CA SER A 145 1.30 15.74 -1.96
C SER A 145 2.02 16.02 -3.29
N THR A 146 2.70 17.15 -3.39
CA THR A 146 3.42 17.55 -4.60
C THR A 146 4.94 17.50 -4.46
N SER A 147 5.45 17.19 -3.27
CA SER A 147 6.88 17.08 -3.02
C SER A 147 7.38 15.65 -3.14
N SER A 148 8.51 15.48 -3.83
CA SER A 148 9.18 14.18 -3.96
C SER A 148 9.80 13.67 -2.66
N ASN A 149 9.94 14.52 -1.65
CA ASN A 149 10.55 14.24 -0.36
C ASN A 149 9.61 14.41 0.84
N GLY A 150 8.38 14.80 0.60
CA GLY A 150 7.34 14.77 1.61
C GLY A 150 6.86 13.34 1.78
N TYR A 151 6.59 12.91 2.95
CA TYR A 151 6.14 11.57 3.18
C TYR A 151 7.16 10.46 2.96
N GLY A 152 8.44 10.78 3.09
CA GLY A 152 9.44 9.75 3.04
C GLY A 152 9.69 9.12 1.68
N ASN A 153 9.24 9.64 0.58
CA ASN A 153 9.50 9.14 -0.77
C ASN A 153 10.99 9.16 -1.14
N ARG A 154 11.82 8.63 -0.24
CA ARG A 154 13.26 8.49 -0.42
C ARG A 154 13.66 7.07 -0.26
N SER A 155 14.76 6.76 -0.72
CA SER A 155 15.63 5.60 -0.78
C SER A 155 15.15 4.20 -0.34
N ASN A 156 14.23 4.03 0.55
CA ASN A 156 13.76 2.70 1.00
C ASN A 156 12.33 2.41 0.58
N GLU A 157 11.77 3.35 -0.11
CA GLU A 157 10.39 3.35 -0.34
C GLU A 157 10.10 2.52 -1.49
N TRP A 158 9.17 1.83 -1.23
CA TRP A 158 8.18 1.43 -2.15
C TRP A 158 8.69 0.43 -3.15
N VAL A 159 9.51 -0.46 -2.66
CA VAL A 159 9.59 -1.76 -3.27
C VAL A 159 8.21 -2.37 -3.16
N ARG A 160 7.57 -2.59 -4.31
CA ARG A 160 6.21 -3.14 -4.36
C ARG A 160 6.12 -4.40 -5.19
N ALA A 161 7.11 -4.69 -6.02
CA ALA A 161 7.06 -5.89 -6.84
C ALA A 161 8.41 -6.62 -6.87
N TRP A 162 8.32 -7.95 -6.94
CA TRP A 162 9.46 -8.86 -6.95
C TRP A 162 9.24 -9.98 -7.97
N ARG A 163 10.34 -10.58 -8.46
CA ARG A 163 10.23 -11.92 -9.05
C ARG A 163 9.85 -12.88 -7.96
N TYR A 164 8.84 -13.67 -8.25
CA TYR A 164 8.32 -14.67 -7.32
C TYR A 164 8.66 -16.06 -7.80
N SER A 165 9.18 -16.87 -6.91
CA SER A 165 9.24 -18.32 -7.04
C SER A 165 8.54 -18.96 -5.85
N VAL A 166 7.85 -20.05 -6.07
CA VAL A 166 7.16 -20.78 -5.01
C VAL A 166 8.15 -21.13 -3.89
N GLY A 167 7.76 -20.83 -2.67
CA GLY A 167 8.63 -20.97 -1.49
C GLY A 167 9.40 -19.69 -1.11
N LEU A 168 9.24 -18.60 -1.86
CA LEU A 168 9.71 -17.30 -1.40
C LEU A 168 9.00 -16.91 -0.11
N TRP A 169 9.72 -16.38 0.86
CA TRP A 169 9.15 -15.92 2.12
C TRP A 169 9.80 -14.62 2.58
N MET A 170 9.05 -13.80 3.30
CA MET A 170 9.50 -12.51 3.80
C MET A 170 10.26 -12.68 5.12
N GLU A 171 11.44 -12.11 5.20
CA GLU A 171 12.28 -12.08 6.41
C GLU A 171 11.96 -10.87 7.29
N CYS A 172 11.69 -9.73 6.66
CA CYS A 172 11.38 -8.47 7.33
C CYS A 172 10.41 -7.65 6.46
N HIS A 173 9.45 -6.97 7.11
CA HIS A 173 8.49 -6.12 6.42
C HIS A 173 9.05 -4.70 6.16
N GLU A 174 9.85 -4.16 7.06
CA GLU A 174 10.40 -2.80 6.94
C GLU A 174 11.91 -2.77 7.25
N PRO A 175 12.74 -2.60 6.20
CA PRO A 175 12.40 -2.61 4.77
C PRO A 175 11.95 -4.01 4.32
N PRO A 176 11.15 -4.12 3.23
CA PRO A 176 10.70 -5.41 2.75
C PRO A 176 11.87 -6.25 2.20
N VAL A 177 12.17 -7.33 2.89
CA VAL A 177 13.26 -8.26 2.56
C VAL A 177 12.69 -9.65 2.39
N PHE A 178 12.91 -10.24 1.22
CA PHE A 178 12.58 -11.61 0.91
C PHE A 178 13.84 -12.49 0.83
N ASN A 179 13.73 -13.72 1.31
CA ASN A 179 14.80 -14.69 1.21
C ASN A 179 15.18 -14.94 -0.26
N GLY A 180 16.47 -15.06 -0.56
CA GLY A 180 16.94 -15.41 -1.89
C GLY A 180 16.67 -14.38 -2.99
N ASN A 181 16.00 -13.28 -2.71
CA ASN A 181 15.77 -12.23 -3.70
C ASN A 181 17.05 -11.43 -3.96
N ARG A 182 17.88 -11.94 -4.87
CA ARG A 182 19.13 -11.30 -5.31
C ARG A 182 19.02 -10.98 -6.79
N GLY A 183 19.27 -9.72 -7.16
CA GLY A 183 19.26 -9.31 -8.55
C GLY A 183 19.23 -7.79 -8.67
N ARG A 184 19.09 -7.34 -9.91
CA ARG A 184 19.01 -5.91 -10.21
C ARG A 184 17.66 -5.34 -9.76
N VAL A 185 17.70 -4.11 -9.28
CA VAL A 185 16.52 -3.33 -8.92
C VAL A 185 16.19 -2.40 -10.10
N CYS A 186 14.95 -2.40 -10.54
CA CYS A 186 14.40 -1.32 -11.34
C CYS A 186 14.13 -0.15 -10.39
N GLU A 187 14.92 0.90 -10.51
CA GLU A 187 14.85 2.05 -9.62
C GLU A 187 13.60 2.90 -9.90
N ARG A 188 13.21 3.68 -8.89
CA ARG A 188 11.97 4.46 -8.89
C ARG A 188 11.76 5.31 -10.13
N ASP A 189 12.79 6.07 -10.54
CA ASP A 189 12.66 7.01 -11.66
C ASP A 189 12.49 6.29 -13.00
N GLU A 190 13.15 5.13 -13.16
CA GLU A 190 12.97 4.25 -14.31
C GLU A 190 11.56 3.65 -14.31
N ALA A 191 11.12 3.11 -13.19
CA ALA A 191 9.77 2.56 -13.06
C ALA A 191 8.69 3.63 -13.26
N GLU A 192 8.87 4.84 -12.74
CA GLU A 192 7.93 5.96 -12.91
C GLU A 192 7.74 6.33 -14.39
N SER A 193 8.82 6.33 -15.18
CA SER A 193 8.73 6.63 -16.61
C SER A 193 7.85 5.63 -17.39
N ILE A 194 7.71 4.41 -16.87
CA ILE A 194 6.95 3.32 -17.50
C ILE A 194 5.55 3.20 -16.87
N LEU A 195 5.48 3.16 -15.53
CA LEU A 195 4.25 2.89 -14.80
C LEU A 195 3.43 4.16 -14.52
N GLY A 196 4.09 5.32 -14.42
CA GLY A 196 3.54 6.46 -13.70
C GLY A 196 3.50 6.21 -12.19
N PRO A 197 3.09 7.21 -11.40
CA PRO A 197 2.95 7.05 -9.96
C PRO A 197 1.73 6.20 -9.59
N ILE A 198 1.86 5.45 -8.49
CA ILE A 198 0.76 4.71 -7.88
C ILE A 198 0.00 5.63 -6.93
N LEU A 199 -1.30 5.60 -6.97
CA LEU A 199 -2.12 6.43 -6.10
C LEU A 199 -2.27 5.79 -4.72
N HIS A 200 -1.76 6.48 -3.68
CA HIS A 200 -1.85 6.05 -2.30
C HIS A 200 -2.90 6.88 -1.55
N MET A 201 -4.01 6.25 -1.21
CA MET A 201 -5.18 6.84 -0.56
C MET A 201 -4.99 6.96 0.96
N ALA A 202 -3.82 7.44 1.39
CA ALA A 202 -3.36 7.34 2.77
C ALA A 202 -4.20 8.12 3.78
N TRP A 203 -4.71 9.31 3.39
CA TRP A 203 -5.36 10.27 4.28
C TRP A 203 -6.61 10.89 3.67
N VAL A 204 -7.41 10.08 2.97
CA VAL A 204 -8.53 10.61 2.16
C VAL A 204 -9.80 10.79 2.98
N THR A 205 -10.05 9.92 3.96
CA THR A 205 -11.29 9.95 4.74
C THR A 205 -11.05 10.28 6.21
N PRO A 206 -12.00 10.96 6.89
CA PRO A 206 -11.90 11.19 8.33
C PRO A 206 -11.70 9.91 9.14
N GLN A 207 -12.33 8.81 8.70
CA GLN A 207 -12.21 7.50 9.36
C GLN A 207 -10.77 6.96 9.31
N GLN A 208 -10.11 7.07 8.14
CA GLN A 208 -8.69 6.69 8.01
C GLN A 208 -7.79 7.53 8.92
N VAL A 209 -8.05 8.84 8.98
CA VAL A 209 -7.28 9.76 9.83
C VAL A 209 -7.46 9.40 11.31
N ALA A 210 -8.70 9.21 11.76
CA ALA A 210 -9.02 8.82 13.11
C ALA A 210 -8.39 7.45 13.49
N TYR A 211 -8.39 6.50 12.57
CA TYR A 211 -7.72 5.22 12.75
C TYR A 211 -6.22 5.42 12.95
N LYS A 212 -5.55 6.18 12.08
CA LYS A 212 -4.10 6.45 12.15
C LYS A 212 -3.73 7.24 13.40
N GLN A 213 -4.53 8.24 13.80
CA GLN A 213 -4.34 8.96 15.06
C GLN A 213 -4.32 8.01 16.28
N ARG A 214 -5.17 6.99 16.28
CA ARG A 214 -5.28 6.02 17.37
C ARG A 214 -4.09 5.05 17.44
N ILE A 215 -3.54 4.65 16.30
CA ILE A 215 -2.54 3.58 16.24
C ILE A 215 -1.12 4.06 16.00
N TYR A 216 -0.92 5.22 15.36
CA TYR A 216 0.42 5.73 15.09
C TYR A 216 0.98 6.47 16.29
N ARG A 217 2.31 6.44 16.44
CA ARG A 217 3.04 7.11 17.51
C ARG A 217 3.87 8.26 16.93
N GLY A 218 4.15 9.26 17.79
CA GLY A 218 5.08 10.31 17.42
C GLY A 218 4.51 11.39 16.51
N GLY A 219 3.64 12.25 17.03
CA GLY A 219 3.16 13.46 16.34
C GLY A 219 1.78 13.32 15.72
N TYR A 220 1.08 12.21 15.95
CA TYR A 220 -0.26 11.97 15.39
C TYR A 220 -1.40 12.24 16.39
N GLU A 221 -1.10 12.77 17.58
CA GLU A 221 -2.06 12.94 18.68
C GLU A 221 -3.25 13.84 18.31
N ASN A 222 -3.03 14.80 17.40
CA ASN A 222 -4.03 15.75 16.92
C ASN A 222 -4.28 15.61 15.42
N ALA A 223 -4.06 14.43 14.85
CA ALA A 223 -4.09 14.25 13.40
C ALA A 223 -5.44 14.61 12.76
N CYS A 224 -6.55 14.33 13.43
CA CYS A 224 -7.89 14.69 12.93
C CYS A 224 -8.05 16.21 12.78
N GLU A 225 -7.76 16.98 13.83
CA GLU A 225 -7.87 18.44 13.81
C GLU A 225 -6.94 19.06 12.77
N GLN A 226 -5.71 18.58 12.72
CA GLN A 226 -4.69 19.05 11.77
C GLN A 226 -5.07 18.76 10.32
N TRP A 227 -5.61 17.58 10.06
CA TRP A 227 -6.11 17.21 8.74
C TRP A 227 -7.33 18.04 8.34
N GLU A 228 -8.27 18.28 9.24
CA GLU A 228 -9.43 19.14 9.00
C GLU A 228 -9.02 20.57 8.68
N ALA A 229 -8.01 21.10 9.38
CA ALA A 229 -7.42 22.40 9.09
C ALA A 229 -6.84 22.46 7.67
N LEU A 230 -6.16 21.40 7.22
CA LEU A 230 -5.67 21.29 5.84
C LEU A 230 -6.82 21.27 4.83
N GLN A 231 -7.89 20.48 5.10
CA GLN A 231 -9.05 20.41 4.19
C GLN A 231 -9.78 21.76 4.09
N SER A 232 -9.77 22.54 5.15
CA SER A 232 -10.41 23.87 5.22
C SER A 232 -9.54 25.00 4.66
N ASN A 233 -8.31 24.70 4.23
CA ASN A 233 -7.39 25.70 3.71
C ASN A 233 -7.89 26.25 2.37
N THR A 234 -7.84 27.59 2.23
CA THR A 234 -8.26 28.29 1.00
C THR A 234 -7.09 28.78 0.16
N LYS A 235 -5.87 28.66 0.66
CA LYS A 235 -4.65 29.13 -0.02
C LYS A 235 -3.84 27.96 -0.55
N TRP A 236 -3.83 27.77 -1.86
CA TRP A 236 -3.13 26.71 -2.57
C TRP A 236 -2.13 27.27 -3.58
N PRO A 237 -0.98 26.61 -3.85
CA PRO A 237 -0.50 25.41 -3.15
C PRO A 237 0.03 25.71 -1.74
N VAL A 238 -0.01 24.69 -0.87
CA VAL A 238 0.67 24.72 0.43
C VAL A 238 2.15 24.35 0.21
N LYS A 239 3.06 25.30 0.44
CA LYS A 239 4.50 25.12 0.23
C LYS A 239 5.21 24.46 1.42
N ASP A 240 4.68 24.58 2.62
CA ASP A 240 5.16 23.96 3.84
C ASP A 240 4.02 23.19 4.48
N LEU A 241 3.86 21.93 4.06
CA LEU A 241 2.80 21.04 4.53
C LEU A 241 2.94 20.73 6.02
N LYS A 242 4.15 20.84 6.59
CA LYS A 242 4.41 20.57 8.01
C LYS A 242 3.66 21.52 8.94
N THR A 243 3.25 22.68 8.47
CA THR A 243 2.40 23.61 9.23
C THR A 243 1.02 23.06 9.54
N PHE A 244 0.54 22.12 8.72
CA PHE A 244 -0.73 21.41 8.92
C PHE A 244 -0.52 20.00 9.45
N LEU A 245 0.45 19.29 8.90
CA LEU A 245 0.72 17.89 9.19
C LEU A 245 2.14 17.73 9.77
N PRO A 246 2.32 17.87 11.09
CA PRO A 246 3.66 17.94 11.72
C PRO A 246 4.52 16.68 11.50
N TRP A 247 3.91 15.55 11.20
CA TRP A 247 4.61 14.28 10.95
C TRP A 247 5.23 14.15 9.57
N VAL A 248 4.91 15.04 8.62
CA VAL A 248 5.55 14.99 7.30
C VAL A 248 6.98 15.55 7.34
N GLY A 249 7.79 15.16 6.35
CA GLY A 249 9.16 15.63 6.23
C GLY A 249 9.27 17.14 5.96
N ASN A 250 10.41 17.71 6.27
CA ASN A 250 10.70 19.12 5.92
C ASN A 250 10.68 19.29 4.40
N GLY A 251 10.10 20.40 3.94
CA GLY A 251 9.95 20.72 2.52
C GLY A 251 8.82 19.96 1.82
N ALA A 252 7.98 19.25 2.59
CA ALA A 252 6.75 18.68 2.06
C ALA A 252 5.79 19.78 1.59
N SER A 253 5.14 19.54 0.46
CA SER A 253 4.17 20.45 -0.14
C SER A 253 2.94 19.72 -0.65
N ALA A 254 1.84 20.44 -0.81
CA ALA A 254 0.59 19.88 -1.33
C ALA A 254 -0.13 20.88 -2.23
N ASP A 255 -0.97 20.37 -3.12
CA ASP A 255 -1.87 21.19 -3.96
C ASP A 255 -3.22 20.47 -4.11
N LEU A 256 -4.17 21.16 -4.71
CA LEU A 256 -5.43 20.57 -5.12
C LEU A 256 -5.21 19.70 -6.36
N LEU A 257 -5.79 18.51 -6.36
CA LEU A 257 -5.78 17.60 -7.51
C LEU A 257 -6.64 18.18 -8.64
N PHE A 258 -7.79 18.75 -8.27
CA PHE A 258 -8.68 19.45 -9.21
C PHE A 258 -8.78 20.90 -8.78
N LYS A 259 -8.33 21.81 -9.66
CA LYS A 259 -8.48 23.26 -9.48
C LYS A 259 -9.83 23.67 -10.09
N SER A 260 -10.70 24.22 -9.26
CA SER A 260 -11.99 24.81 -9.69
C SER A 260 -11.78 26.08 -10.49
#